data_7cf42b1b7769c24cadcd0c289972be76
#
_entry.id   7cf42b1b7769c24cadcd0c289972be76
#
_cell.length_a   1.000
_cell.length_b   1.000
_cell.length_c   1.000
_cell.angle_alpha   90.00
_cell.angle_beta   90.00
_cell.angle_gamma   90.00
#
_symmetry.space_group_name_H-M   'P 1'
#
loop_
_entity.id
_entity.type
_entity.pdbx_description
1 polymer ?
#
loop_
_entity_poly.entity_id
_entity_poly.type
_entity_poly.pdbx_seq_one_letter_code
_entity_poly.pdbx_strand_id
1 'polypeptide(L)'
;MTRDEKIYFSLLRIGLGTESPREILPELAKLQWGEIYRLAVRQGTGALIWDALRQLHAMEYLPLSLRVQWAYNVEQIEDRYRKQEKVLAGLSKFYASHSISLMLLKGYGLSFCYPCPEHRECGDIDIWLFGRQREADELLCRE
;
A
#
# COMPACT_ATOMS: atom_id res chain seq x y z
N MET A 1 -7.68 -24.12 2.60
CA MET A 1 -8.07 -22.69 2.65
C MET A 1 -9.39 -22.60 3.38
N THR A 2 -9.41 -21.90 4.51
CA THR A 2 -10.62 -21.69 5.33
C THR A 2 -11.63 -20.79 4.60
N ARG A 3 -12.85 -20.69 5.13
CA ARG A 3 -13.86 -19.77 4.60
C ARG A 3 -13.38 -18.30 4.70
N ASP A 4 -12.84 -17.92 5.85
CA ASP A 4 -12.38 -16.55 6.09
C ASP A 4 -11.21 -16.17 5.18
N GLU A 5 -10.29 -17.10 4.91
CA GLU A 5 -9.24 -16.89 3.91
C GLU A 5 -9.79 -16.65 2.49
N LYS A 6 -10.82 -17.38 2.09
CA LYS A 6 -11.47 -17.17 0.78
C LYS A 6 -12.05 -15.76 0.68
N ILE A 7 -12.77 -15.32 1.72
CA ILE A 7 -13.37 -13.99 1.76
C ILE A 7 -12.28 -12.91 1.79
N TYR A 8 -11.22 -13.11 2.58
CA TYR A 8 -10.07 -12.22 2.58
C TYR A 8 -9.47 -12.02 1.18
N PHE A 9 -9.26 -13.10 0.42
CA PHE A 9 -8.76 -12.99 -0.94
C PHE A 9 -9.75 -12.33 -1.92
N SER A 10 -11.06 -12.55 -1.74
CA SER A 10 -12.06 -11.82 -2.53
C SER A 10 -12.06 -10.32 -2.20
N LEU A 11 -12.00 -9.95 -0.92
CA LEU A 11 -11.84 -8.54 -0.53
C LEU A 11 -10.57 -7.93 -1.13
N LEU A 12 -9.46 -8.65 -1.10
CA LEU A 12 -8.21 -8.17 -1.68
C LEU A 12 -8.35 -7.92 -3.19
N ARG A 13 -8.98 -8.83 -3.94
CA ARG A 13 -9.22 -8.65 -5.38
C ARG A 13 -10.17 -7.49 -5.68
N ILE A 14 -11.19 -7.29 -4.84
CA ILE A 14 -12.10 -6.13 -4.95
C ILE A 14 -11.31 -4.84 -4.73
N GLY A 15 -10.49 -4.74 -3.69
CA GLY A 15 -9.64 -3.58 -3.43
C GLY A 15 -8.62 -3.31 -4.53
N LEU A 16 -8.18 -4.35 -5.24
CA LEU A 16 -7.33 -4.24 -6.42
C LEU A 16 -8.10 -3.95 -7.72
N GLY A 17 -9.43 -3.89 -7.66
CA GLY A 17 -10.27 -3.64 -8.85
C GLY A 17 -10.34 -4.82 -9.84
N THR A 18 -9.96 -6.03 -9.41
CA THR A 18 -9.91 -7.23 -10.27
C THR A 18 -11.11 -8.16 -10.12
N GLU A 19 -11.98 -7.91 -9.14
CA GLU A 19 -13.20 -8.69 -8.89
C GLU A 19 -14.39 -7.76 -8.66
N SER A 20 -15.57 -8.18 -9.14
CA SER A 20 -16.82 -7.43 -8.96
C SER A 20 -17.40 -7.63 -7.55
N PRO A 21 -17.94 -6.59 -6.90
CA PRO A 21 -18.29 -6.60 -5.48
C PRO A 21 -19.55 -7.43 -5.07
N ARG A 22 -20.33 -7.98 -5.97
CA ARG A 22 -21.75 -8.30 -5.71
C ARG A 22 -22.04 -9.58 -4.91
N GLU A 23 -21.13 -10.55 -4.82
CA GLU A 23 -21.46 -11.90 -4.30
C GLU A 23 -21.05 -12.14 -2.83
N ILE A 24 -20.26 -11.25 -2.25
CA ILE A 24 -19.59 -11.48 -0.96
C ILE A 24 -20.34 -10.89 0.24
N LEU A 25 -21.24 -9.93 0.05
CA LEU A 25 -21.91 -9.19 1.12
C LEU A 25 -22.58 -10.07 2.21
N PRO A 26 -23.32 -11.17 1.87
CA PRO A 26 -23.95 -12.00 2.91
C PRO A 26 -22.95 -12.70 3.83
N GLU A 27 -21.72 -12.87 3.35
CA GLU A 27 -20.67 -13.56 4.08
C GLU A 27 -19.96 -12.65 5.09
N LEU A 28 -19.98 -11.32 4.85
CA LEU A 28 -19.28 -10.34 5.66
C LEU A 28 -19.80 -10.25 7.10
N ALA A 29 -21.11 -10.43 7.29
CA ALA A 29 -21.74 -10.38 8.62
C ALA A 29 -21.26 -11.48 9.57
N LYS A 30 -20.67 -12.55 9.03
CA LYS A 30 -20.24 -13.74 9.80
C LYS A 30 -18.73 -13.78 10.04
N LEU A 31 -17.98 -12.77 9.56
CA LEU A 31 -16.53 -12.73 9.67
C LEU A 31 -16.06 -12.33 11.07
N GLN A 32 -14.94 -12.92 11.46
CA GLN A 32 -14.17 -12.46 12.62
C GLN A 32 -13.26 -11.28 12.20
N TRP A 33 -13.81 -10.09 12.15
CA TRP A 33 -13.13 -8.89 11.62
C TRP A 33 -11.80 -8.58 12.31
N GLY A 34 -11.66 -8.91 13.59
CA GLY A 34 -10.39 -8.76 14.30
C GLY A 34 -9.27 -9.65 13.72
N GLU A 35 -9.61 -10.86 13.28
CA GLU A 35 -8.64 -11.77 12.62
C GLU A 35 -8.30 -11.29 11.23
N ILE A 36 -9.30 -10.85 10.45
CA ILE A 36 -9.11 -10.28 9.11
C ILE A 36 -8.20 -9.04 9.19
N TYR A 37 -8.44 -8.14 10.14
CA TYR A 37 -7.60 -6.97 10.36
C TYR A 37 -6.14 -7.35 10.67
N ARG A 38 -5.92 -8.27 11.64
CA ARG A 38 -4.57 -8.72 11.99
C ARG A 38 -3.86 -9.38 10.81
N LEU A 39 -4.57 -10.16 10.01
CA LEU A 39 -4.02 -10.76 8.79
C LEU A 39 -3.65 -9.67 7.78
N ALA A 40 -4.55 -8.73 7.52
CA ALA A 40 -4.33 -7.63 6.57
C ALA A 40 -3.13 -6.77 6.93
N VAL A 41 -2.99 -6.38 8.21
CA VAL A 41 -1.85 -5.61 8.70
C VAL A 41 -0.54 -6.40 8.54
N ARG A 42 -0.54 -7.68 8.94
CA ARG A 42 0.65 -8.54 8.84
C ARG A 42 1.10 -8.80 7.40
N GLN A 43 0.18 -8.77 6.44
CA GLN A 43 0.46 -8.97 5.01
C GLN A 43 0.69 -7.64 4.25
N GLY A 44 0.61 -6.49 4.91
CA GLY A 44 0.75 -5.19 4.25
C GLY A 44 -0.40 -4.89 3.25
N THR A 45 -1.60 -5.41 3.53
CA THR A 45 -2.78 -5.26 2.66
C THR A 45 -3.93 -4.54 3.34
N GLY A 46 -3.65 -3.92 4.49
CA GLY A 46 -4.66 -3.27 5.31
C GLY A 46 -5.47 -2.22 4.57
N ALA A 47 -4.79 -1.35 3.83
CA ALA A 47 -5.45 -0.30 3.05
C ALA A 47 -6.23 -0.84 1.85
N LEU A 48 -5.76 -1.93 1.20
CA LEU A 48 -6.47 -2.56 0.09
C LEU A 48 -7.79 -3.19 0.54
N ILE A 49 -7.80 -3.89 1.68
CA ILE A 49 -9.04 -4.43 2.25
C ILE A 49 -9.99 -3.30 2.68
N TRP A 50 -9.45 -2.21 3.21
CA TRP A 50 -10.21 -1.01 3.53
C TRP A 50 -10.91 -0.42 2.29
N ASP A 51 -10.22 -0.36 1.15
CA ASP A 51 -10.80 0.08 -0.12
C ASP A 51 -11.94 -0.82 -0.58
N ALA A 52 -11.77 -2.14 -0.46
CA ALA A 52 -12.82 -3.10 -0.76
C ALA A 52 -14.07 -2.84 0.10
N LEU A 53 -13.90 -2.63 1.40
CA LEU A 53 -15.02 -2.34 2.32
C LEU A 53 -15.74 -1.04 1.98
N ARG A 54 -14.99 -0.01 1.55
CA ARG A 54 -15.58 1.25 1.08
C ARG A 54 -16.37 1.05 -0.21
N GLN A 55 -15.82 0.34 -1.19
CA GLN A 55 -16.49 0.04 -2.46
C GLN A 55 -17.77 -0.78 -2.26
N LEU A 56 -17.76 -1.70 -1.30
CA LEU A 56 -18.90 -2.53 -0.92
C LEU A 56 -19.94 -1.79 -0.06
N HIS A 57 -19.66 -0.57 0.39
CA HIS A 57 -20.44 0.12 1.42
C HIS A 57 -20.62 -0.72 2.70
N ALA A 58 -19.60 -1.52 3.06
CA ALA A 58 -19.64 -2.58 4.07
C ALA A 58 -18.99 -2.18 5.40
N MET A 59 -18.73 -0.90 5.62
CA MET A 59 -18.10 -0.39 6.86
C MET A 59 -18.96 -0.67 8.11
N GLU A 60 -20.26 -0.82 7.95
CA GLU A 60 -21.19 -1.13 9.06
C GLU A 60 -20.96 -2.50 9.68
N TYR A 61 -20.37 -3.45 8.94
CA TYR A 61 -20.03 -4.79 9.47
C TYR A 61 -18.85 -4.76 10.46
N LEU A 62 -18.07 -3.69 10.50
CA LEU A 62 -16.98 -3.55 11.45
C LEU A 62 -17.46 -2.95 12.76
N PRO A 63 -17.08 -3.52 13.93
CA PRO A 63 -17.22 -2.84 15.21
C PRO A 63 -16.60 -1.44 15.17
N LEU A 64 -17.25 -0.45 15.79
CA LEU A 64 -16.81 0.95 15.72
C LEU A 64 -15.35 1.13 16.14
N SER A 65 -14.92 0.48 17.23
CA SER A 65 -13.54 0.54 17.72
C SER A 65 -12.54 0.02 16.69
N LEU A 66 -12.84 -1.09 16.02
CA LEU A 66 -11.99 -1.65 14.98
C LEU A 66 -11.97 -0.78 13.73
N ARG A 67 -13.11 -0.18 13.37
CA ARG A 67 -13.20 0.75 12.24
C ARG A 67 -12.32 1.98 12.45
N VAL A 68 -12.34 2.56 13.65
CA VAL A 68 -11.48 3.69 14.00
C VAL A 68 -10.00 3.29 13.98
N GLN A 69 -9.67 2.14 14.56
CA GLN A 69 -8.30 1.62 14.55
C GLN A 69 -7.79 1.37 13.12
N TRP A 70 -8.63 0.80 12.27
CA TRP A 70 -8.26 0.53 10.87
C TRP A 70 -8.09 1.81 10.05
N ALA A 71 -9.02 2.76 10.21
CA ALA A 71 -8.91 4.08 9.58
C ALA A 71 -7.59 4.78 9.94
N TYR A 72 -7.21 4.76 11.23
CA TYR A 72 -5.93 5.31 11.69
C TYR A 72 -4.73 4.58 11.06
N ASN A 73 -4.80 3.25 10.94
CA ASN A 73 -3.75 2.48 10.27
C ASN A 73 -3.60 2.87 8.79
N VAL A 74 -4.71 3.06 8.07
CA VAL A 74 -4.69 3.52 6.67
C VAL A 74 -4.08 4.91 6.56
N GLU A 75 -4.44 5.85 7.43
CA GLU A 75 -3.83 7.18 7.47
C GLU A 75 -2.31 7.13 7.67
N GLN A 76 -1.82 6.22 8.55
CA GLN A 76 -0.38 6.01 8.74
C GLN A 76 0.31 5.45 7.48
N ILE A 77 -0.38 4.61 6.70
CA ILE A 77 0.12 4.08 5.42
C ILE A 77 0.26 5.23 4.41
N GLU A 78 -0.78 6.05 4.25
CA GLU A 78 -0.78 7.21 3.37
C GLU A 78 0.29 8.24 3.77
N ASP A 79 0.47 8.50 5.07
CA ASP A 79 1.52 9.41 5.56
C ASP A 79 2.92 8.90 5.22
N ARG A 80 3.16 7.59 5.35
CA ARG A 80 4.44 6.99 4.95
C ARG A 80 4.66 7.14 3.45
N TYR A 81 3.64 6.89 2.64
CA TYR A 81 3.71 7.07 1.19
C TYR A 81 4.07 8.51 0.81
N ARG A 82 3.38 9.50 1.37
CA ARG A 82 3.67 10.93 1.15
C ARG A 82 5.09 11.33 1.57
N LYS A 83 5.62 10.74 2.64
CA LYS A 83 7.03 10.95 3.06
C LYS A 83 8.01 10.37 2.04
N GLN A 84 7.76 9.15 1.56
CA GLN A 84 8.58 8.53 0.52
C GLN A 84 8.56 9.35 -0.77
N GLU A 85 7.42 9.87 -1.18
CA GLU A 85 7.28 10.74 -2.35
C GLU A 85 8.16 11.98 -2.25
N LYS A 86 8.17 12.65 -1.08
CA LYS A 86 9.04 13.81 -0.84
C LYS A 86 10.54 13.46 -0.92
N VAL A 87 10.93 12.33 -0.34
CA VAL A 87 12.31 11.84 -0.40
C VAL A 87 12.72 11.56 -1.85
N LEU A 88 11.85 10.86 -2.60
CA LEU A 88 12.10 10.55 -4.01
C LEU A 88 12.20 11.81 -4.88
N ALA A 89 11.34 12.79 -4.66
CA ALA A 89 11.41 14.07 -5.36
C ALA A 89 12.73 14.79 -5.07
N GLY A 90 13.20 14.74 -3.82
CA GLY A 90 14.50 15.29 -3.43
C GLY A 90 15.67 14.57 -4.11
N LEU A 91 15.70 13.25 -4.03
CA LEU A 91 16.73 12.42 -4.67
C LEU A 91 16.76 12.60 -6.20
N SER A 92 15.58 12.65 -6.83
CA SER A 92 15.47 12.86 -8.27
C SER A 92 16.08 14.20 -8.69
N LYS A 93 15.77 15.29 -7.98
CA LYS A 93 16.35 16.61 -8.24
C LYS A 93 17.87 16.62 -8.01
N PHE A 94 18.32 16.03 -6.93
CA PHE A 94 19.75 15.95 -6.59
C PHE A 94 20.52 15.20 -7.68
N TYR A 95 20.11 14.02 -8.07
CA TYR A 95 20.79 13.25 -9.11
C TYR A 95 20.70 13.92 -10.49
N ALA A 96 19.56 14.53 -10.81
CA ALA A 96 19.42 15.27 -12.08
C ALA A 96 20.39 16.45 -12.17
N SER A 97 20.62 17.18 -11.06
CA SER A 97 21.60 18.28 -11.03
C SER A 97 23.04 17.84 -11.27
N HIS A 98 23.35 16.57 -11.01
CA HIS A 98 24.63 15.93 -11.26
C HIS A 98 24.65 15.08 -12.56
N SER A 99 23.65 15.25 -13.44
CA SER A 99 23.50 14.49 -14.68
C SER A 99 23.49 12.98 -14.48
N ILE A 100 22.96 12.52 -13.33
CA ILE A 100 22.74 11.11 -13.01
C ILE A 100 21.26 10.78 -13.21
N SER A 101 20.99 9.83 -14.10
CA SER A 101 19.62 9.30 -14.30
C SER A 101 19.25 8.35 -13.17
N LEU A 102 17.99 8.46 -12.70
CA LEU A 102 17.42 7.61 -11.67
C LEU A 102 16.20 6.89 -12.23
N MET A 103 16.11 5.59 -12.02
CA MET A 103 14.93 4.80 -12.28
C MET A 103 14.42 4.15 -10.99
N LEU A 104 13.14 4.32 -10.71
CA LEU A 104 12.47 3.60 -9.63
C LEU A 104 12.22 2.16 -10.06
N LEU A 105 12.60 1.23 -9.20
CA LEU A 105 12.34 -0.19 -9.40
C LEU A 105 11.02 -0.61 -8.73
N LYS A 106 10.99 -1.77 -8.10
CA LYS A 106 9.87 -2.28 -7.30
C LYS A 106 9.46 -1.30 -6.17
N GLY A 107 8.62 -1.71 -5.28
CA GLY A 107 8.19 -0.88 -4.15
C GLY A 107 7.35 0.31 -4.62
N TYR A 108 7.80 1.52 -4.40
CA TYR A 108 7.11 2.74 -4.78
C TYR A 108 6.77 2.80 -6.29
N GLY A 109 7.70 2.36 -7.16
CA GLY A 109 7.46 2.34 -8.61
C GLY A 109 6.26 1.48 -9.03
N LEU A 110 6.03 0.35 -8.35
CA LEU A 110 4.88 -0.51 -8.61
C LEU A 110 3.56 0.03 -8.04
N SER A 111 3.59 1.00 -7.14
CA SER A 111 2.35 1.55 -6.56
C SER A 111 1.44 2.16 -7.63
N PHE A 112 2.00 2.70 -8.70
CA PHE A 112 1.25 3.27 -9.84
C PHE A 112 0.41 2.23 -10.61
N CYS A 113 0.63 0.93 -10.37
CA CYS A 113 -0.20 -0.14 -10.92
C CYS A 113 -1.44 -0.44 -10.06
N TYR A 114 -1.59 0.22 -8.90
CA TYR A 114 -2.70 0.01 -7.97
C TYR A 114 -3.77 1.09 -8.17
N PRO A 115 -5.06 0.77 -7.93
CA PRO A 115 -6.15 1.76 -8.04
C PRO A 115 -5.94 2.99 -7.14
N CYS A 116 -5.41 2.77 -5.93
CA CYS A 116 -4.95 3.81 -5.02
C CYS A 116 -3.46 3.57 -4.72
N PRO A 117 -2.54 4.31 -5.36
CA PRO A 117 -1.10 4.12 -5.18
C PRO A 117 -0.63 4.22 -3.73
N GLU A 118 -1.23 5.14 -2.94
CA GLU A 118 -0.91 5.37 -1.53
C GLU A 118 -1.23 4.16 -0.64
N HIS A 119 -2.13 3.28 -1.08
CA HIS A 119 -2.59 2.11 -0.34
C HIS A 119 -1.76 0.85 -0.59
N ARG A 120 -0.78 0.92 -1.50
CA ARG A 120 0.24 -0.10 -1.60
C ARG A 120 1.31 0.14 -0.55
N GLU A 121 1.33 -0.65 0.52
CA GLU A 121 2.40 -0.56 1.52
C GLU A 121 3.77 -0.83 0.89
N CYS A 122 4.67 0.16 1.02
CA CYS A 122 6.04 0.08 0.57
C CYS A 122 6.96 0.27 1.77
N GLY A 123 7.97 -0.61 1.91
CA GLY A 123 9.03 -0.46 2.92
C GLY A 123 10.15 0.43 2.37
N ASP A 124 10.94 -0.13 1.48
CA ASP A 124 12.14 0.49 0.97
C ASP A 124 11.91 1.20 -0.37
N ILE A 125 12.79 2.16 -0.66
CA ILE A 125 12.87 2.83 -1.96
C ILE A 125 14.02 2.19 -2.73
N ASP A 126 13.69 1.39 -3.73
CA ASP A 126 14.66 0.76 -4.62
C ASP A 126 14.85 1.62 -5.86
N ILE A 127 16.10 2.03 -6.11
CA ILE A 127 16.47 2.84 -7.28
C ILE A 127 17.57 2.17 -8.09
N TRP A 128 17.58 2.46 -9.38
CA TRP A 128 18.63 2.08 -10.30
C TRP A 128 19.29 3.33 -10.87
N LEU A 129 20.61 3.42 -10.78
CA LEU A 129 21.42 4.56 -11.21
C LEU A 129 22.30 4.26 -12.44
N PHE A 130 21.90 3.26 -13.20
CA PHE A 130 22.57 2.89 -14.47
C PHE A 130 24.07 2.66 -14.34
N GLY A 131 24.50 2.01 -13.26
CA GLY A 131 25.89 1.65 -13.00
C GLY A 131 26.73 2.74 -12.33
N ARG A 132 26.12 3.92 -12.01
CA ARG A 132 26.81 5.05 -11.39
C ARG A 132 26.67 5.11 -9.87
N GLN A 133 26.42 3.98 -9.18
CA GLN A 133 26.22 3.91 -7.74
C GLN A 133 27.37 4.54 -6.93
N ARG A 134 28.61 4.17 -7.25
CA ARG A 134 29.78 4.69 -6.50
C ARG A 134 29.86 6.20 -6.56
N GLU A 135 29.69 6.77 -7.74
CA GLU A 135 29.71 8.21 -7.94
C GLU A 135 28.55 8.89 -7.19
N ALA A 136 27.38 8.31 -7.24
CA ALA A 136 26.19 8.81 -6.53
C ALA A 136 26.39 8.78 -5.00
N ASP A 137 26.97 7.71 -4.47
CA ASP A 137 27.28 7.57 -3.04
C ASP A 137 28.33 8.59 -2.60
N GLU A 138 29.39 8.79 -3.40
CA GLU A 138 30.42 9.82 -3.13
C GLU A 138 29.86 11.23 -3.12
N LEU A 139 28.89 11.55 -3.99
CA LEU A 139 28.20 12.83 -4.03
C LEU A 139 27.33 13.05 -2.80
N LEU A 140 26.54 12.04 -2.40
CA LEU A 140 25.69 12.11 -1.21
C LEU A 140 26.49 12.26 0.10
N CYS A 141 27.71 11.68 0.16
CA CYS A 141 28.57 11.82 1.34
C CYS A 141 29.25 13.19 1.47
N ARG A 142 29.19 14.05 0.46
CA ARG A 142 29.81 15.40 0.46
C ARG A 142 28.83 16.52 0.84
N GLU A 143 27.52 16.22 0.84
CA GLU A 143 26.43 17.10 1.27
C GLU A 143 26.21 16.99 2.80
#